data_9f784c2a54befe8a8da8a9405eeb3aed
#
_entry.id   9f784c2a54befe8a8da8a9405eeb3aed
#
_cell.length_a   1.000
_cell.length_b   1.000
_cell.length_c   1.000
_cell.angle_alpha   90.00
_cell.angle_beta   90.00
_cell.angle_gamma   90.00
#
_symmetry.space_group_name_H-M   'P 1'
#
loop_
_entity.id
_entity.type
_entity.pdbx_description
1 polymer ?
#
loop_
_entity_poly.entity_id
_entity_poly.type
_entity_poly.pdbx_seq_one_letter_code
_entity_poly.pdbx_strand_id
1 'polypeptide(L)'
;FNEETPDWLSFFMFTYFTDRDGKFQLCALAESSFDPLARTTKFMLTEEAHHMFVGESGISRVINRTCQVMNELKTDDPIKLRAAGVIDLPTIQRYLNFHFSVTIDLFGADESSNAATFYSTGLKGRYEEGKRTDDHSLKNDVYRILNAHNGQLVEKEVPMLNALNEVLRDDYIKDSMGG
;
A
#
# COMPACT_ATOMS: atom_id res chain seq x y z
N PHE A 1 12.94 4.21 4.09
CA PHE A 1 12.88 4.25 5.57
C PHE A 1 14.10 4.93 6.22
N ASN A 2 15.10 5.35 5.47
CA ASN A 2 16.29 6.06 5.99
C ASN A 2 16.18 7.60 5.86
N GLU A 3 15.06 8.09 5.36
CA GLU A 3 14.83 9.52 5.27
C GLU A 3 14.43 10.09 6.63
N GLU A 4 14.92 11.28 6.92
CA GLU A 4 14.54 12.01 8.12
C GLU A 4 13.10 12.48 8.01
N THR A 5 12.41 12.54 9.16
CA THR A 5 11.09 13.15 9.27
C THR A 5 11.24 14.54 9.90
N PRO A 6 11.64 15.56 9.10
CA PRO A 6 12.07 16.86 9.63
C PRO A 6 10.91 17.71 10.14
N ASP A 7 9.69 17.42 9.73
CA ASP A 7 8.51 18.24 10.03
C ASP A 7 7.21 17.42 10.05
N TRP A 8 6.14 18.05 10.49
CA TRP A 8 4.82 17.44 10.56
C TRP A 8 4.23 17.08 9.20
N LEU A 9 4.61 17.79 8.14
CA LEU A 9 4.14 17.44 6.78
C LEU A 9 4.71 16.11 6.34
N SER A 10 6.02 15.85 6.58
CA SER A 10 6.62 14.54 6.34
C SER A 10 5.91 13.43 7.10
N PHE A 11 5.61 13.65 8.38
CA PHE A 11 4.89 12.67 9.19
C PHE A 11 3.50 12.39 8.62
N PHE A 12 2.70 13.41 8.30
CA PHE A 12 1.36 13.20 7.75
C PHE A 12 1.38 12.55 6.37
N MET A 13 2.35 12.91 5.51
CA MET A 13 2.51 12.26 4.20
C MET A 13 2.92 10.80 4.35
N PHE A 14 3.82 10.49 5.28
CA PHE A 14 4.22 9.12 5.57
C PHE A 14 3.02 8.28 6.03
N THR A 15 2.29 8.72 7.05
CA THR A 15 1.11 8.00 7.56
C THR A 15 0.00 7.90 6.51
N TYR A 16 -0.18 8.90 5.66
CA TYR A 16 -1.18 8.86 4.60
C TYR A 16 -0.85 7.83 3.52
N PHE A 17 0.39 7.81 3.02
CA PHE A 17 0.78 6.96 1.91
C PHE A 17 1.25 5.58 2.34
N THR A 18 2.13 5.48 3.34
CA THR A 18 2.74 4.21 3.74
C THR A 18 1.78 3.33 4.52
N ASP A 19 0.97 3.90 5.42
CA ASP A 19 -0.04 3.11 6.14
C ASP A 19 -1.18 2.70 5.19
N ARG A 20 -1.45 3.48 4.15
CA ARG A 20 -2.38 3.08 3.08
C ARG A 20 -1.85 1.90 2.26
N ASP A 21 -0.56 1.82 1.94
CA ASP A 21 0.06 0.61 1.39
C ASP A 21 -0.08 -0.56 2.37
N GLY A 22 0.21 -0.32 3.64
CA GLY A 22 0.01 -1.29 4.73
C GLY A 22 -1.39 -1.91 4.71
N LYS A 23 -2.44 -1.12 4.54
CA LYS A 23 -3.82 -1.60 4.41
C LYS A 23 -3.95 -2.70 3.34
N PHE A 24 -3.41 -2.49 2.14
CA PHE A 24 -3.51 -3.46 1.05
C PHE A 24 -2.67 -4.72 1.31
N GLN A 25 -1.46 -4.57 1.85
CA GLN A 25 -0.61 -5.70 2.22
C GLN A 25 -1.24 -6.53 3.35
N LEU A 26 -1.79 -5.88 4.36
CA LEU A 26 -2.47 -6.54 5.48
C LEU A 26 -3.74 -7.26 5.03
N CYS A 27 -4.51 -6.72 4.09
CA CYS A 27 -5.66 -7.41 3.52
C CYS A 27 -5.28 -8.76 2.91
N ALA A 28 -4.15 -8.85 2.21
CA ALA A 28 -3.67 -10.12 1.67
C ALA A 28 -3.18 -11.08 2.77
N LEU A 29 -2.55 -10.55 3.83
CA LEU A 29 -2.10 -11.36 4.97
C LEU A 29 -3.26 -11.82 5.86
N ALA A 30 -4.37 -11.07 5.92
CA ALA A 30 -5.57 -11.46 6.65
C ALA A 30 -6.25 -12.71 6.08
N GLU A 31 -5.92 -13.08 4.84
CA GLU A 31 -6.35 -14.32 4.17
C GLU A 31 -5.35 -15.48 4.33
N SER A 32 -4.35 -15.33 5.19
CA SER A 32 -3.38 -16.40 5.48
C SER A 32 -4.07 -17.64 6.06
N SER A 33 -3.61 -18.82 5.64
CA SER A 33 -4.00 -20.11 6.25
C SER A 33 -3.40 -20.30 7.64
N PHE A 34 -2.42 -19.50 8.03
CA PHE A 34 -1.87 -19.48 9.39
C PHE A 34 -2.70 -18.57 10.29
N ASP A 35 -3.66 -19.17 10.99
CA ASP A 35 -4.68 -18.48 11.79
C ASP A 35 -4.14 -17.40 12.77
N PRO A 36 -3.02 -17.59 13.52
CA PRO A 36 -2.48 -16.53 14.35
C PRO A 36 -2.10 -15.27 13.56
N LEU A 37 -1.49 -15.43 12.37
CA LEU A 37 -1.16 -14.31 11.49
C LEU A 37 -2.42 -13.62 10.97
N ALA A 38 -3.36 -14.39 10.42
CA ALA A 38 -4.60 -13.86 9.89
C ALA A 38 -5.39 -13.05 10.92
N ARG A 39 -5.48 -13.54 12.16
CA ARG A 39 -6.16 -12.81 13.26
C ARG A 39 -5.43 -11.55 13.66
N THR A 40 -4.13 -11.62 13.86
CA THR A 40 -3.32 -10.44 14.23
C THR A 40 -3.45 -9.36 13.17
N THR A 41 -3.35 -9.74 11.91
CA THR A 41 -3.46 -8.82 10.77
C THR A 41 -4.82 -8.12 10.72
N LYS A 42 -5.91 -8.82 11.05
CA LYS A 42 -7.25 -8.19 11.13
C LYS A 42 -7.34 -7.12 12.21
N PHE A 43 -6.65 -7.28 13.34
CA PHE A 43 -6.55 -6.22 14.34
C PHE A 43 -5.72 -5.03 13.82
N MET A 44 -4.59 -5.30 13.15
CA MET A 44 -3.75 -4.26 12.56
C MET A 44 -4.50 -3.41 11.53
N LEU A 45 -5.40 -3.99 10.74
CA LEU A 45 -6.24 -3.25 9.80
C LEU A 45 -7.11 -2.18 10.47
N THR A 46 -7.50 -2.39 11.73
CA THR A 46 -8.24 -1.38 12.50
C THR A 46 -7.35 -0.21 12.87
N GLU A 47 -6.11 -0.47 13.27
CA GLU A 47 -5.12 0.57 13.58
C GLU A 47 -4.73 1.36 12.33
N GLU A 48 -4.54 0.67 11.19
CA GLU A 48 -4.24 1.32 9.91
C GLU A 48 -5.32 2.32 9.48
N ALA A 49 -6.60 2.00 9.73
CA ALA A 49 -7.69 2.93 9.44
C ALA A 49 -7.56 4.24 10.26
N HIS A 50 -7.10 4.14 11.52
CA HIS A 50 -6.84 5.31 12.36
C HIS A 50 -5.64 6.10 11.85
N HIS A 51 -4.55 5.44 11.52
CA HIS A 51 -3.33 6.09 10.99
C HIS A 51 -3.62 6.84 9.70
N MET A 52 -4.30 6.21 8.74
CA MET A 52 -4.72 6.86 7.49
C MET A 52 -5.55 8.11 7.74
N PHE A 53 -6.50 8.07 8.69
CA PHE A 53 -7.30 9.22 9.08
C PHE A 53 -6.44 10.36 9.66
N VAL A 54 -5.43 10.04 10.47
CA VAL A 54 -4.49 11.03 11.01
C VAL A 54 -3.69 11.69 9.89
N GLY A 55 -3.16 10.91 8.95
CA GLY A 55 -2.44 11.41 7.78
C GLY A 55 -3.30 12.35 6.92
N GLU A 56 -4.47 11.87 6.52
CA GLU A 56 -5.43 12.64 5.69
C GLU A 56 -5.86 13.95 6.36
N SER A 57 -6.26 13.87 7.63
CA SER A 57 -6.66 15.05 8.40
C SER A 57 -5.52 16.05 8.55
N GLY A 58 -4.29 15.57 8.75
CA GLY A 58 -3.10 16.40 8.88
C GLY A 58 -2.80 17.14 7.58
N ILE A 59 -2.76 16.43 6.45
CA ILE A 59 -2.55 17.01 5.11
C ILE A 59 -3.63 18.03 4.80
N SER A 60 -4.90 17.68 5.00
CA SER A 60 -6.03 18.58 4.78
C SER A 60 -5.91 19.88 5.57
N ARG A 61 -5.50 19.81 6.84
CA ARG A 61 -5.28 21.00 7.68
C ARG A 61 -4.16 21.89 7.14
N VAL A 62 -3.05 21.29 6.70
CA VAL A 62 -1.93 22.04 6.11
C VAL A 62 -2.37 22.75 4.84
N ILE A 63 -3.03 22.05 3.92
CA ILE A 63 -3.51 22.63 2.65
C ILE A 63 -4.53 23.75 2.93
N ASN A 64 -5.55 23.49 3.76
CA ASN A 64 -6.58 24.45 4.08
C ASN A 64 -6.00 25.73 4.70
N ARG A 65 -5.02 25.59 5.62
CA ARG A 65 -4.36 26.76 6.21
C ARG A 65 -3.57 27.56 5.18
N THR A 66 -2.87 26.88 4.29
CA THR A 66 -2.15 27.53 3.18
C THR A 66 -3.10 28.28 2.27
N CYS A 67 -4.19 27.65 1.82
CA CYS A 67 -5.21 28.29 0.98
C CYS A 67 -5.89 29.47 1.67
N GLN A 68 -6.16 29.37 2.97
CA GLN A 68 -6.71 30.48 3.75
C GLN A 68 -5.77 31.70 3.72
N VAL A 69 -4.48 31.51 4.01
CA VAL A 69 -3.49 32.59 4.00
C VAL A 69 -3.28 33.14 2.59
N MET A 70 -3.30 32.31 1.55
CA MET A 70 -3.28 32.78 0.15
C MET A 70 -4.44 33.72 -0.14
N ASN A 71 -5.64 33.41 0.33
CA ASN A 71 -6.83 34.24 0.18
C ASN A 71 -6.74 35.55 0.99
N GLU A 72 -6.24 35.48 2.23
CA GLU A 72 -6.04 36.65 3.11
C GLU A 72 -5.03 37.63 2.51
N LEU A 73 -3.91 37.14 2.03
CA LEU A 73 -2.82 37.95 1.46
C LEU A 73 -3.00 38.25 -0.04
N LYS A 74 -3.97 37.60 -0.69
CA LYS A 74 -4.21 37.67 -2.15
C LYS A 74 -2.94 37.40 -2.97
N THR A 75 -2.20 36.35 -2.58
CA THR A 75 -0.94 35.99 -3.22
C THR A 75 -0.75 34.47 -3.20
N ASP A 76 -0.08 33.96 -4.22
CA ASP A 76 0.42 32.59 -4.33
C ASP A 76 1.96 32.51 -4.24
N ASP A 77 2.62 33.66 -3.99
CA ASP A 77 4.07 33.75 -3.88
C ASP A 77 4.61 32.90 -2.72
N PRO A 78 5.41 31.85 -3.00
CA PRO A 78 5.93 30.96 -1.98
C PRO A 78 6.75 31.67 -0.89
N ILE A 79 7.47 32.73 -1.24
CA ILE A 79 8.30 33.48 -0.28
C ILE A 79 7.41 34.19 0.74
N LYS A 80 6.34 34.85 0.27
CA LYS A 80 5.40 35.54 1.14
C LYS A 80 4.62 34.59 2.03
N LEU A 81 4.23 33.43 1.48
CA LEU A 81 3.52 32.39 2.23
C LEU A 81 4.39 31.81 3.36
N ARG A 82 5.65 31.51 3.08
CA ARG A 82 6.60 31.04 4.11
C ARG A 82 6.85 32.11 5.18
N ALA A 83 6.96 33.38 4.78
CA ALA A 83 7.10 34.49 5.72
C ALA A 83 5.87 34.65 6.61
N ALA A 84 4.68 34.27 6.13
CA ALA A 84 3.43 34.22 6.89
C ALA A 84 3.29 32.97 7.77
N GLY A 85 4.28 32.08 7.78
CA GLY A 85 4.32 30.88 8.64
C GLY A 85 3.50 29.70 8.12
N VAL A 86 3.22 29.65 6.82
CA VAL A 86 2.56 28.49 6.19
C VAL A 86 3.47 27.79 5.17
N ILE A 87 3.15 26.55 4.86
CA ILE A 87 3.88 25.77 3.85
C ILE A 87 3.29 26.10 2.47
N ASP A 88 4.12 26.52 1.53
CA ASP A 88 3.68 26.85 0.18
C ASP A 88 3.28 25.61 -0.64
N LEU A 89 2.37 25.78 -1.60
CA LEU A 89 1.85 24.67 -2.42
C LEU A 89 2.94 23.92 -3.19
N PRO A 90 3.95 24.55 -3.81
CA PRO A 90 5.05 23.82 -4.44
C PRO A 90 5.81 22.91 -3.47
N THR A 91 5.96 23.30 -2.22
CA THR A 91 6.57 22.44 -1.19
C THR A 91 5.66 21.27 -0.86
N ILE A 92 4.36 21.50 -0.64
CA ILE A 92 3.38 20.43 -0.39
C ILE A 92 3.39 19.43 -1.56
N GLN A 93 3.36 19.92 -2.80
CA GLN A 93 3.38 19.07 -4.00
C GLN A 93 4.65 18.21 -4.10
N ARG A 94 5.80 18.75 -3.73
CA ARG A 94 7.07 18.01 -3.73
C ARG A 94 7.04 16.86 -2.71
N TYR A 95 6.52 17.09 -1.51
CA TYR A 95 6.37 16.06 -0.49
C TYR A 95 5.39 14.97 -0.93
N LEU A 96 4.28 15.36 -1.52
CA LEU A 96 3.28 14.43 -2.06
C LEU A 96 3.90 13.54 -3.14
N ASN A 97 4.59 14.12 -4.11
CA ASN A 97 5.24 13.37 -5.18
C ASN A 97 6.28 12.38 -4.63
N PHE A 98 7.10 12.83 -3.66
CA PHE A 98 8.13 11.99 -3.05
C PHE A 98 7.50 10.79 -2.33
N HIS A 99 6.60 11.03 -1.38
CA HIS A 99 6.00 9.96 -0.59
C HIS A 99 5.18 8.99 -1.44
N PHE A 100 4.42 9.50 -2.40
CA PHE A 100 3.67 8.66 -3.34
C PHE A 100 4.59 7.75 -4.17
N SER A 101 5.67 8.31 -4.74
CA SER A 101 6.63 7.52 -5.54
C SER A 101 7.27 6.40 -4.75
N VAL A 102 7.82 6.72 -3.56
CA VAL A 102 8.53 5.70 -2.76
C VAL A 102 7.60 4.63 -2.22
N THR A 103 6.33 4.96 -1.99
CA THR A 103 5.35 3.98 -1.52
C THR A 103 4.90 3.04 -2.62
N ILE A 104 4.76 3.51 -3.86
CA ILE A 104 4.49 2.63 -5.02
C ILE A 104 5.58 1.56 -5.15
N ASP A 105 6.84 1.91 -4.92
CA ASP A 105 7.96 0.97 -5.00
C ASP A 105 7.90 -0.15 -3.95
N LEU A 106 7.17 0.05 -2.83
CA LEU A 106 7.02 -0.98 -1.80
C LEU A 106 6.21 -2.20 -2.26
N PHE A 107 5.35 -2.05 -3.28
CA PHE A 107 4.64 -3.19 -3.87
C PHE A 107 5.56 -4.15 -4.61
N GLY A 108 6.74 -3.71 -5.01
CA GLY A 108 7.72 -4.53 -5.73
C GLY A 108 7.36 -4.76 -7.20
N ALA A 109 8.01 -5.75 -7.80
CA ALA A 109 7.81 -6.10 -9.20
C ALA A 109 6.43 -6.74 -9.45
N ASP A 110 5.91 -6.61 -10.67
CA ASP A 110 4.65 -7.19 -11.10
C ASP A 110 4.66 -8.71 -10.98
N GLU A 111 5.79 -9.34 -11.33
CA GLU A 111 6.04 -10.76 -11.13
C GLU A 111 7.06 -10.97 -10.00
N SER A 112 6.73 -11.83 -9.03
CA SER A 112 7.59 -12.12 -7.89
C SER A 112 7.49 -13.61 -7.50
N SER A 113 8.58 -14.35 -7.69
CA SER A 113 8.66 -15.75 -7.24
C SER A 113 8.57 -15.88 -5.72
N ASN A 114 9.10 -14.93 -4.96
CA ASN A 114 8.96 -14.93 -3.51
C ASN A 114 7.51 -14.78 -3.07
N ALA A 115 6.78 -13.86 -3.68
CA ALA A 115 5.37 -13.65 -3.40
C ALA A 115 4.53 -14.87 -3.83
N ALA A 116 4.85 -15.49 -4.97
CA ALA A 116 4.24 -16.74 -5.41
C ALA A 116 4.52 -17.90 -4.43
N THR A 117 5.73 -17.97 -3.86
CA THR A 117 6.06 -18.96 -2.82
C THR A 117 5.22 -18.76 -1.57
N PHE A 118 5.06 -17.52 -1.09
CA PHE A 118 4.23 -17.23 0.08
C PHE A 118 2.76 -17.57 -0.15
N TYR A 119 2.24 -17.31 -1.33
CA TYR A 119 0.89 -17.74 -1.70
C TYR A 119 0.75 -19.25 -1.74
N SER A 120 1.66 -19.95 -2.42
CA SER A 120 1.62 -21.42 -2.59
C SER A 120 1.74 -22.18 -1.26
N THR A 121 2.45 -21.61 -0.28
CA THR A 121 2.57 -22.16 1.08
C THR A 121 1.39 -21.80 1.98
N GLY A 122 0.46 -20.97 1.52
CA GLY A 122 -0.68 -20.49 2.29
C GLY A 122 -0.32 -19.44 3.35
N LEU A 123 0.90 -18.90 3.34
CA LEU A 123 1.30 -17.86 4.28
C LEU A 123 0.64 -16.52 3.96
N LYS A 124 0.41 -16.21 2.69
CA LYS A 124 -0.26 -15.02 2.20
C LYS A 124 -1.40 -15.43 1.26
N GLY A 125 -2.58 -14.86 1.43
CA GLY A 125 -3.69 -15.02 0.49
C GLY A 125 -3.55 -14.09 -0.72
N ARG A 126 -4.36 -14.32 -1.74
CA ARG A 126 -4.49 -13.39 -2.88
C ARG A 126 -5.63 -12.42 -2.57
N TYR A 127 -5.30 -11.15 -2.50
CA TYR A 127 -6.26 -10.08 -2.24
C TYR A 127 -7.46 -10.15 -3.21
N GLU A 128 -8.67 -10.27 -2.65
CA GLU A 128 -9.93 -10.35 -3.39
C GLU A 128 -9.95 -11.45 -4.49
N GLU A 129 -9.29 -12.58 -4.29
CA GLU A 129 -9.18 -13.66 -5.27
C GLU A 129 -10.52 -14.05 -5.90
N GLY A 130 -11.59 -14.13 -5.09
CA GLY A 130 -12.93 -14.46 -5.58
C GLY A 130 -13.54 -13.47 -6.58
N LYS A 131 -12.95 -12.28 -6.73
CA LYS A 131 -13.34 -11.26 -7.70
C LYS A 131 -12.45 -11.24 -8.96
N ARG A 132 -11.41 -12.08 -9.01
CA ARG A 132 -10.43 -12.13 -10.08
C ARG A 132 -10.68 -13.33 -10.99
N THR A 133 -10.61 -13.10 -12.30
CA THR A 133 -10.83 -14.14 -13.31
C THR A 133 -9.58 -14.43 -14.14
N ASP A 134 -8.51 -13.68 -13.92
CA ASP A 134 -7.26 -13.73 -14.67
C ASP A 134 -6.33 -14.83 -14.14
N ASP A 135 -5.60 -15.45 -15.04
CA ASP A 135 -4.60 -16.45 -14.75
C ASP A 135 -3.24 -15.79 -14.51
N HIS A 136 -2.86 -15.66 -13.23
CA HIS A 136 -1.57 -15.10 -12.81
C HIS A 136 -0.50 -16.20 -12.63
N SER A 137 -0.55 -17.26 -13.41
CA SER A 137 0.45 -18.34 -13.38
C SER A 137 1.83 -17.83 -13.83
N LEU A 138 2.86 -18.15 -13.06
CA LEU A 138 4.24 -17.96 -13.47
C LEU A 138 4.62 -19.01 -14.50
N LYS A 139 5.21 -18.61 -15.63
CA LYS A 139 5.48 -19.52 -16.76
C LYS A 139 6.53 -20.58 -16.49
N ASN A 140 7.47 -20.28 -15.59
CA ASN A 140 8.65 -21.12 -15.37
C ASN A 140 8.79 -21.65 -13.95
N ASP A 141 7.87 -21.30 -13.05
CA ASP A 141 7.95 -21.67 -11.64
C ASP A 141 6.77 -22.58 -11.27
N VAL A 142 7.10 -23.75 -10.77
CA VAL A 142 6.14 -24.75 -10.32
C VAL A 142 6.45 -25.19 -8.89
N TYR A 143 5.42 -25.60 -8.17
CA TYR A 143 5.58 -26.32 -6.89
C TYR A 143 4.89 -27.67 -6.97
N ARG A 144 5.30 -28.61 -6.11
CA ARG A 144 4.79 -29.97 -6.10
C ARG A 144 3.80 -30.16 -4.97
N ILE A 145 2.68 -30.76 -5.29
CA ILE A 145 1.66 -31.15 -4.32
C ILE A 145 1.47 -32.66 -4.39
N LEU A 146 1.13 -33.27 -3.26
CA LEU A 146 0.66 -34.66 -3.22
C LEU A 146 -0.85 -34.65 -3.43
N ASN A 147 -1.31 -35.26 -4.49
CA ASN A 147 -2.73 -35.39 -4.81
C ASN A 147 -3.14 -36.87 -4.73
N ALA A 148 -4.31 -37.16 -4.15
CA ALA A 148 -4.87 -38.48 -4.13
C ALA A 148 -5.57 -38.76 -5.48
N HIS A 149 -5.07 -39.78 -6.20
CA HIS A 149 -5.68 -40.25 -7.44
C HIS A 149 -5.84 -41.76 -7.36
N ASN A 150 -7.05 -42.29 -7.52
CA ASN A 150 -7.39 -43.70 -7.44
C ASN A 150 -6.85 -44.42 -6.19
N GLY A 151 -6.88 -43.74 -5.02
CA GLY A 151 -6.41 -44.28 -3.75
C GLY A 151 -4.89 -44.32 -3.56
N GLN A 152 -4.13 -43.75 -4.49
CA GLN A 152 -2.67 -43.56 -4.38
C GLN A 152 -2.33 -42.07 -4.30
N LEU A 153 -1.26 -41.76 -3.56
CA LEU A 153 -0.69 -40.41 -3.53
C LEU A 153 0.24 -40.24 -4.74
N VAL A 154 -0.07 -39.28 -5.57
CA VAL A 154 0.70 -38.93 -6.78
C VAL A 154 1.20 -37.52 -6.66
N GLU A 155 2.48 -37.27 -6.94
CA GLU A 155 3.01 -35.94 -7.09
C GLU A 155 2.42 -35.28 -8.34
N LYS A 156 1.94 -34.04 -8.18
CA LYS A 156 1.47 -33.18 -9.27
C LYS A 156 2.21 -31.84 -9.21
N GLU A 157 2.77 -31.42 -10.33
CA GLU A 157 3.30 -30.09 -10.48
C GLU A 157 2.18 -29.10 -10.77
N VAL A 158 2.18 -28.00 -10.03
CA VAL A 158 1.20 -26.91 -10.15
C VAL A 158 1.96 -25.62 -10.38
N PRO A 159 1.56 -24.80 -11.37
CA PRO A 159 2.18 -23.49 -11.59
C PRO A 159 2.07 -22.62 -10.33
N MET A 160 3.15 -21.92 -9.99
CA MET A 160 3.08 -20.88 -8.97
C MET A 160 2.24 -19.71 -9.48
N LEU A 161 1.39 -19.17 -8.63
CA LEU A 161 0.61 -17.99 -8.95
C LEU A 161 1.30 -16.74 -8.44
N ASN A 162 1.32 -15.68 -9.26
CA ASN A 162 1.78 -14.37 -8.83
C ASN A 162 0.90 -13.86 -7.69
N ALA A 163 1.50 -13.14 -6.75
CA ALA A 163 0.80 -12.60 -5.58
C ALA A 163 -0.05 -11.34 -5.89
N LEU A 164 -0.23 -11.00 -7.14
CA LEU A 164 -1.01 -9.85 -7.58
C LEU A 164 -0.47 -8.49 -7.07
N ASN A 165 0.84 -8.33 -7.00
CA ASN A 165 1.46 -7.07 -6.59
C ASN A 165 0.99 -5.89 -7.46
N GLU A 166 0.86 -6.10 -8.77
CA GLU A 166 0.35 -5.07 -9.69
C GLU A 166 -1.08 -4.67 -9.34
N VAL A 167 -1.94 -5.62 -8.98
CA VAL A 167 -3.34 -5.37 -8.62
C VAL A 167 -3.43 -4.59 -7.31
N LEU A 168 -2.65 -4.99 -6.31
CA LEU A 168 -2.57 -4.26 -5.05
C LEU A 168 -2.11 -2.82 -5.27
N ARG A 169 -1.09 -2.65 -6.10
CA ARG A 169 -0.56 -1.33 -6.47
C ARG A 169 -1.59 -0.47 -7.20
N ASP A 170 -2.31 -1.04 -8.16
CA ASP A 170 -3.32 -0.31 -8.92
C ASP A 170 -4.49 0.12 -8.04
N ASP A 171 -4.95 -0.74 -7.14
CA ASP A 171 -6.00 -0.39 -6.18
C ASP A 171 -5.52 0.66 -5.17
N TYR A 172 -4.26 0.56 -4.71
CA TYR A 172 -3.62 1.60 -3.90
C TYR A 172 -3.56 2.95 -4.62
N ILE A 173 -3.16 2.98 -5.89
CA ILE A 173 -3.09 4.21 -6.68
C ILE A 173 -4.48 4.85 -6.78
N LYS A 174 -5.50 4.07 -7.11
CA LYS A 174 -6.90 4.56 -7.19
C LYS A 174 -7.38 5.11 -5.85
N ASP A 175 -7.13 4.40 -4.75
CA ASP A 175 -7.54 4.81 -3.41
C ASP A 175 -6.80 6.09 -2.96
N SER A 176 -5.50 6.20 -3.26
CA SER A 176 -4.68 7.37 -2.91
C SER A 176 -5.06 8.63 -3.71
N MET A 177 -5.50 8.47 -4.96
CA MET A 177 -5.91 9.59 -5.81
C MET A 177 -7.36 9.99 -5.62
N GLY A 178 -8.17 9.18 -4.94
CA GLY A 178 -9.57 9.47 -4.64
C GLY A 178 -9.78 10.26 -3.34
N GLY A 179 -8.77 10.30 -2.48
CA GLY A 179 -8.77 11.09 -1.23
C GLY A 179 -8.10 12.42 -1.45
#